data_64590c75f305b94da42b13efefa8fffc
#
_entry.id   64590c75f305b94da42b13efefa8fffc
#
_cell.length_a   1.000
_cell.length_b   1.000
_cell.length_c   1.000
_cell.angle_alpha   90.00
_cell.angle_beta   90.00
_cell.angle_gamma   90.00
#
_symmetry.space_group_name_H-M   'P 1'
#
loop_
_entity.id
_entity.type
_entity.pdbx_description
1 polymer ?
#
loop_
_entity_poly.entity_id
_entity_poly.type
_entity_poly.pdbx_seq_one_letter_code
_entity_poly.pdbx_strand_id
1 'polypeptide(L)'
;MPPELTRADYIVSANIARTVQVCRQAVMDARRAVAWLALQGYERIGILGTSLGSCLALLTTAHEPRIRVQALNHVSPWFADVVWRGLSTRHVRASLDGHITLDELRDLWRPINPWSYLDRIHDTRTLLVYARYDLTFPVDLSRLLVDEFARRKLPHEVAVLPCGHYSSGVAPFSYLDAYVLTTFLRRNL
;
A
#
# COMPACT_ATOMS: atom_id res chain seq x y z
N MET A 1 -13.92 1.11 17.43
CA MET A 1 -12.78 0.18 17.58
C MET A 1 -12.83 -0.29 19.03
N PRO A 2 -12.64 -1.59 19.32
CA PRO A 2 -12.56 -2.08 20.68
C PRO A 2 -11.50 -1.32 21.50
N PRO A 3 -11.75 -1.03 22.79
CA PRO A 3 -10.86 -0.17 23.58
C PRO A 3 -9.47 -0.77 23.84
N GLU A 4 -9.33 -2.08 23.71
CA GLU A 4 -8.06 -2.81 23.86
C GLU A 4 -7.15 -2.75 22.64
N LEU A 5 -7.68 -2.30 21.49
CA LEU A 5 -6.93 -2.22 20.23
C LEU A 5 -6.42 -0.80 20.01
N THR A 6 -5.16 -0.68 19.60
CA THR A 6 -4.51 0.60 19.30
C THR A 6 -4.12 0.69 17.82
N ARG A 7 -4.03 1.90 17.28
CA ARG A 7 -3.55 2.16 15.91
C ARG A 7 -4.31 1.30 14.87
N ALA A 8 -3.55 0.57 14.03
CA ALA A 8 -4.06 -0.27 12.96
C ALA A 8 -4.36 -1.72 13.38
N ASP A 9 -4.35 -2.05 14.67
CA ASP A 9 -4.50 -3.43 15.18
C ASP A 9 -5.86 -4.05 14.82
N TYR A 10 -6.86 -3.23 14.53
CA TYR A 10 -8.13 -3.72 14.02
C TYR A 10 -8.02 -4.23 12.58
N ILE A 11 -7.21 -3.56 11.76
CA ILE A 11 -7.03 -3.90 10.34
C ILE A 11 -5.98 -5.01 10.19
N VAL A 12 -4.83 -4.86 10.87
CA VAL A 12 -3.71 -5.79 10.78
C VAL A 12 -3.47 -6.43 12.13
N SER A 13 -3.71 -7.72 12.23
CA SER A 13 -3.57 -8.46 13.49
C SER A 13 -3.35 -9.96 13.24
N ALA A 14 -3.09 -10.70 14.30
CA ALA A 14 -3.04 -12.17 14.27
C ALA A 14 -4.39 -12.83 13.96
N ASN A 15 -5.50 -12.09 13.98
CA ASN A 15 -6.76 -12.56 13.44
C ASN A 15 -6.75 -12.47 11.91
N ILE A 16 -6.28 -13.55 11.28
CA ILE A 16 -6.03 -13.65 9.83
C ILE A 16 -7.30 -13.35 9.03
N ALA A 17 -8.43 -13.94 9.40
CA ALA A 17 -9.69 -13.77 8.69
C ALA A 17 -10.20 -12.31 8.80
N ARG A 18 -10.10 -11.70 9.98
CA ARG A 18 -10.48 -10.29 10.18
C ARG A 18 -9.63 -9.36 9.32
N THR A 19 -8.32 -9.59 9.25
CA THR A 19 -7.42 -8.80 8.40
C THR A 19 -7.86 -8.83 6.94
N VAL A 20 -8.18 -10.01 6.40
CA VAL A 20 -8.70 -10.16 5.02
C VAL A 20 -10.04 -9.42 4.86
N GLN A 21 -10.96 -9.62 5.79
CA GLN A 21 -12.30 -8.98 5.71
C GLN A 21 -12.22 -7.47 5.75
N VAL A 22 -11.41 -6.91 6.65
CA VAL A 22 -11.29 -5.45 6.79
C VAL A 22 -10.56 -4.83 5.59
N CYS A 23 -9.48 -5.44 5.10
CA CYS A 23 -8.81 -4.99 3.88
C CYS A 23 -9.76 -5.04 2.66
N ARG A 24 -10.53 -6.12 2.51
CA ARG A 24 -11.56 -6.23 1.47
C ARG A 24 -12.61 -5.11 1.61
N GLN A 25 -13.09 -4.85 2.83
CA GLN A 25 -14.06 -3.78 3.08
C GLN A 25 -13.48 -2.41 2.71
N ALA A 26 -12.24 -2.12 3.09
CA ALA A 26 -11.57 -0.86 2.76
C ALA A 26 -11.46 -0.65 1.23
N VAL A 27 -11.12 -1.69 0.46
CA VAL A 27 -11.12 -1.64 -1.00
C VAL A 27 -12.52 -1.38 -1.56
N MET A 28 -13.55 -2.03 -1.02
CA MET A 28 -14.94 -1.82 -1.44
C MET A 28 -15.42 -0.39 -1.16
N ASP A 29 -15.06 0.17 -0.02
CA ASP A 29 -15.44 1.54 0.36
C ASP A 29 -14.71 2.57 -0.50
N ALA A 30 -13.41 2.36 -0.79
CA ALA A 30 -12.67 3.20 -1.72
C ALA A 30 -13.28 3.17 -3.14
N ARG A 31 -13.69 2.00 -3.64
CA ARG A 31 -14.40 1.89 -4.92
C ARG A 31 -15.76 2.59 -4.92
N ARG A 32 -16.50 2.54 -3.80
CA ARG A 32 -17.76 3.31 -3.64
C ARG A 32 -17.50 4.81 -3.70
N ALA A 33 -16.43 5.29 -3.04
CA ALA A 33 -16.04 6.69 -3.10
C ALA A 33 -15.70 7.12 -4.53
N VAL A 34 -14.96 6.29 -5.29
CA VAL A 34 -14.68 6.53 -6.72
C VAL A 34 -15.97 6.56 -7.55
N ALA A 35 -16.90 5.63 -7.30
CA ALA A 35 -18.19 5.62 -7.98
C ALA A 35 -19.01 6.89 -7.70
N TRP A 36 -18.99 7.35 -6.44
CA TRP A 36 -19.66 8.60 -6.06
C TRP A 36 -19.03 9.81 -6.75
N LEU A 37 -17.69 9.91 -6.79
CA LEU A 37 -16.99 10.98 -7.52
C LEU A 37 -17.39 11.01 -9.00
N ALA A 38 -17.43 9.85 -9.66
CA ALA A 38 -17.83 9.74 -11.05
C ALA A 38 -19.29 10.21 -11.25
N LEU A 39 -20.20 9.89 -10.33
CA LEU A 39 -21.58 10.40 -10.36
C LEU A 39 -21.67 11.92 -10.16
N GLN A 40 -20.70 12.53 -9.49
CA GLN A 40 -20.59 13.99 -9.36
C GLN A 40 -19.95 14.66 -10.60
N GLY A 41 -19.60 13.89 -11.64
CA GLY A 41 -19.03 14.40 -12.89
C GLY A 41 -17.50 14.50 -12.91
N TYR A 42 -16.81 13.94 -11.90
CA TYR A 42 -15.35 13.87 -11.93
C TYR A 42 -14.88 12.76 -12.87
N GLU A 43 -14.20 13.16 -13.95
CA GLU A 43 -13.68 12.22 -14.96
C GLU A 43 -12.23 11.79 -14.70
N ARG A 44 -11.45 12.63 -14.03
CA ARG A 44 -10.03 12.39 -13.73
C ARG A 44 -9.89 12.06 -12.26
N ILE A 45 -9.79 10.76 -11.95
CA ILE A 45 -9.75 10.25 -10.59
C ILE A 45 -8.41 9.57 -10.35
N GLY A 46 -7.74 9.99 -9.30
CA GLY A 46 -6.53 9.35 -8.79
C GLY A 46 -6.68 8.86 -7.36
N ILE A 47 -5.74 8.05 -6.91
CA ILE A 47 -5.68 7.56 -5.54
C ILE A 47 -4.28 7.76 -4.96
N LEU A 48 -4.23 8.16 -3.70
CA LEU A 48 -3.01 8.21 -2.89
C LEU A 48 -3.16 7.26 -1.71
N GLY A 49 -2.17 6.43 -1.50
CA GLY A 49 -2.08 5.58 -0.31
C GLY A 49 -0.72 5.68 0.34
N THR A 50 -0.68 5.77 1.67
CA THR A 50 0.57 5.80 2.45
C THR A 50 0.64 4.59 3.37
N SER A 51 1.78 3.91 3.43
CA SER A 51 2.04 2.76 4.30
C SER A 51 1.02 1.64 4.03
N LEU A 52 0.28 1.17 5.01
CA LEU A 52 -0.83 0.23 4.81
C LEU A 52 -1.80 0.72 3.72
N GLY A 53 -2.06 2.03 3.68
CA GLY A 53 -2.90 2.64 2.65
C GLY A 53 -2.34 2.48 1.24
N SER A 54 -1.02 2.36 1.03
CA SER A 54 -0.44 2.12 -0.29
C SER A 54 -0.78 0.72 -0.83
N CYS A 55 -0.80 -0.29 0.02
CA CYS A 55 -1.24 -1.64 -0.35
C CYS A 55 -2.73 -1.66 -0.72
N LEU A 56 -3.57 -0.97 0.08
CA LEU A 56 -5.01 -0.86 -0.18
C LEU A 56 -5.31 -0.03 -1.43
N ALA A 57 -4.54 1.04 -1.68
CA ALA A 57 -4.66 1.85 -2.89
C ALA A 57 -4.33 1.03 -4.14
N LEU A 58 -3.23 0.26 -4.13
CA LEU A 58 -2.87 -0.62 -5.24
C LEU A 58 -3.94 -1.69 -5.49
N LEU A 59 -4.45 -2.32 -4.43
CA LEU A 59 -5.56 -3.27 -4.54
C LEU A 59 -6.83 -2.59 -5.10
N THR A 60 -7.13 -1.38 -4.65
CA THR A 60 -8.28 -0.62 -5.16
C THR A 60 -8.13 -0.32 -6.64
N THR A 61 -6.96 0.17 -7.06
CA THR A 61 -6.66 0.46 -8.48
C THR A 61 -6.80 -0.79 -9.34
N ALA A 62 -6.30 -1.93 -8.88
CA ALA A 62 -6.41 -3.19 -9.61
C ALA A 62 -7.85 -3.69 -9.81
N HIS A 63 -8.81 -3.15 -9.06
CA HIS A 63 -10.23 -3.52 -9.14
C HIS A 63 -11.15 -2.35 -9.54
N GLU A 64 -10.57 -1.17 -9.85
CA GLU A 64 -11.33 0.03 -10.18
C GLU A 64 -10.72 0.75 -11.40
N PRO A 65 -11.17 0.44 -12.60
CA PRO A 65 -10.56 0.93 -13.84
C PRO A 65 -10.71 2.44 -14.07
N ARG A 66 -11.54 3.13 -13.28
CA ARG A 66 -11.67 4.59 -13.33
C ARG A 66 -10.49 5.31 -12.71
N ILE A 67 -9.69 4.62 -11.89
CA ILE A 67 -8.45 5.18 -11.32
C ILE A 67 -7.37 5.10 -12.39
N ARG A 68 -6.94 6.26 -12.90
CA ARG A 68 -5.91 6.37 -13.95
C ARG A 68 -4.56 6.82 -13.43
N VAL A 69 -4.52 7.31 -12.19
CA VAL A 69 -3.31 7.82 -11.53
C VAL A 69 -3.27 7.28 -10.10
N GLN A 70 -2.14 6.74 -9.68
CA GLN A 70 -1.95 6.34 -8.29
C GLN A 70 -0.59 6.78 -7.76
N ALA A 71 -0.56 7.24 -6.52
CA ALA A 71 0.66 7.50 -5.78
C ALA A 71 0.73 6.55 -4.57
N LEU A 72 1.74 5.71 -4.55
CA LEU A 72 1.92 4.65 -3.55
C LEU A 72 3.12 5.00 -2.67
N ASN A 73 2.83 5.60 -1.52
CA ASN A 73 3.85 6.07 -0.59
C ASN A 73 4.17 4.99 0.46
N HIS A 74 5.44 4.65 0.65
CA HIS A 74 5.91 3.51 1.44
C HIS A 74 5.25 2.19 1.00
N VAL A 75 5.50 1.79 -0.24
CA VAL A 75 4.81 0.67 -0.88
C VAL A 75 5.58 -0.64 -0.79
N SER A 76 4.85 -1.74 -0.70
CA SER A 76 5.37 -3.12 -0.83
C SER A 76 4.35 -3.99 -1.58
N PRO A 77 4.82 -4.96 -2.38
CA PRO A 77 3.94 -5.88 -3.09
C PRO A 77 3.45 -7.05 -2.21
N TRP A 78 4.16 -7.35 -1.11
CA TRP A 78 3.94 -8.52 -0.28
C TRP A 78 3.42 -8.16 1.11
N PHE A 79 2.10 -8.21 1.28
CA PHE A 79 1.45 -7.81 2.53
C PHE A 79 1.88 -8.67 3.73
N ALA A 80 1.94 -9.99 3.56
CA ALA A 80 2.38 -10.92 4.60
C ALA A 80 3.84 -10.66 5.04
N ASP A 81 4.73 -10.39 4.07
CA ASP A 81 6.14 -10.13 4.33
C ASP A 81 6.35 -8.83 5.10
N VAL A 82 5.59 -7.79 4.78
CA VAL A 82 5.61 -6.53 5.54
C VAL A 82 5.22 -6.77 7.00
N VAL A 83 4.15 -7.51 7.23
CA VAL A 83 3.69 -7.81 8.59
C VAL A 83 4.67 -8.72 9.33
N TRP A 84 5.25 -9.68 8.64
CA TRP A 84 6.19 -10.64 9.23
C TRP A 84 7.56 -10.03 9.57
N ARG A 85 8.05 -9.10 8.73
CA ARG A 85 9.41 -8.56 8.81
C ARG A 85 9.46 -7.13 9.34
N GLY A 86 8.34 -6.40 9.24
CA GLY A 86 8.26 -4.99 9.59
C GLY A 86 8.40 -4.71 11.09
N LEU A 87 9.11 -3.64 11.41
CA LEU A 87 9.36 -3.24 12.80
C LEU A 87 8.07 -2.93 13.56
N SER A 88 7.11 -2.26 12.92
CA SER A 88 5.84 -1.84 13.55
C SER A 88 4.88 -2.99 13.81
N THR A 89 5.06 -4.11 13.13
CA THR A 89 4.16 -5.27 13.19
C THR A 89 4.76 -6.45 13.95
N ARG A 90 5.87 -6.23 14.67
CA ARG A 90 6.52 -7.29 15.48
C ARG A 90 5.59 -7.96 16.49
N HIS A 91 4.67 -7.21 17.07
CA HIS A 91 3.68 -7.76 18.00
C HIS A 91 2.69 -8.69 17.30
N VAL A 92 2.29 -8.40 16.06
CA VAL A 92 1.46 -9.28 15.24
C VAL A 92 2.21 -10.58 14.93
N ARG A 93 3.47 -10.45 14.48
CA ARG A 93 4.33 -11.62 14.24
C ARG A 93 4.47 -12.48 15.49
N ALA A 94 4.76 -11.86 16.64
CA ALA A 94 4.93 -12.60 17.90
C ALA A 94 3.68 -13.41 18.27
N SER A 95 2.48 -12.95 17.89
CA SER A 95 1.22 -13.66 18.11
C SER A 95 0.96 -14.77 17.07
N LEU A 96 1.69 -14.79 15.96
CA LEU A 96 1.59 -15.80 14.90
C LEU A 96 2.71 -16.85 14.99
N ASP A 97 3.85 -16.47 15.57
CA ASP A 97 5.05 -17.29 15.65
C ASP A 97 4.77 -18.60 16.43
N GLY A 98 5.25 -19.73 15.91
CA GLY A 98 4.95 -21.04 16.45
C GLY A 98 3.56 -21.60 16.10
N HIS A 99 2.67 -20.81 15.51
CA HIS A 99 1.33 -21.24 15.07
C HIS A 99 1.20 -21.33 13.56
N ILE A 100 1.94 -20.52 12.83
CA ILE A 100 1.88 -20.44 11.37
C ILE A 100 3.24 -20.00 10.83
N THR A 101 3.58 -20.46 9.64
CA THR A 101 4.76 -20.03 8.88
C THR A 101 4.47 -18.81 8.02
N LEU A 102 5.53 -18.13 7.54
CA LEU A 102 5.36 -17.02 6.59
C LEU A 102 4.71 -17.49 5.27
N ASP A 103 5.04 -18.68 4.79
CA ASP A 103 4.49 -19.18 3.53
C ASP A 103 2.99 -19.50 3.67
N GLU A 104 2.56 -20.08 4.77
CA GLU A 104 1.14 -20.26 5.06
C GLU A 104 0.42 -18.91 5.19
N LEU A 105 1.04 -17.90 5.81
CA LEU A 105 0.46 -16.57 5.90
C LEU A 105 0.34 -15.90 4.52
N ARG A 106 1.34 -16.08 3.63
CA ARG A 106 1.27 -15.61 2.24
C ARG A 106 0.09 -16.22 1.49
N ASP A 107 -0.16 -17.51 1.68
CA ASP A 107 -1.28 -18.21 1.05
C ASP A 107 -2.63 -17.74 1.60
N LEU A 108 -2.77 -17.62 2.91
CA LEU A 108 -4.00 -17.16 3.55
C LEU A 108 -4.32 -15.70 3.22
N TRP A 109 -3.30 -14.85 3.07
CA TRP A 109 -3.47 -13.44 2.71
C TRP A 109 -3.29 -13.15 1.21
N ARG A 110 -3.22 -14.17 0.37
CA ARG A 110 -3.18 -13.99 -1.10
C ARG A 110 -4.29 -13.09 -1.64
N PRO A 111 -5.55 -13.12 -1.14
CA PRO A 111 -6.61 -12.22 -1.63
C PRO A 111 -6.36 -10.74 -1.36
N ILE A 112 -5.51 -10.38 -0.40
CA ILE A 112 -5.16 -9.00 -0.06
C ILE A 112 -3.70 -8.66 -0.43
N ASN A 113 -3.04 -9.55 -1.15
CA ASN A 113 -1.66 -9.35 -1.57
C ASN A 113 -1.60 -8.57 -2.90
N PRO A 114 -1.04 -7.34 -2.92
CA PRO A 114 -0.94 -6.53 -4.14
C PRO A 114 -0.25 -7.24 -5.31
N TRP A 115 0.78 -8.04 -5.06
CA TRP A 115 1.48 -8.80 -6.11
C TRP A 115 0.56 -9.62 -7.01
N SER A 116 -0.50 -10.19 -6.44
CA SER A 116 -1.44 -11.05 -7.16
C SER A 116 -2.26 -10.34 -8.23
N TYR A 117 -2.22 -9.01 -8.25
CA TYR A 117 -3.11 -8.19 -9.10
C TYR A 117 -2.37 -7.19 -10.00
N LEU A 118 -1.04 -7.26 -10.07
CA LEU A 118 -0.24 -6.33 -10.88
C LEU A 118 -0.60 -6.36 -12.38
N ASP A 119 -1.12 -7.46 -12.88
CA ASP A 119 -1.58 -7.58 -14.28
C ASP A 119 -2.77 -6.68 -14.62
N ARG A 120 -3.44 -6.13 -13.60
CA ARG A 120 -4.67 -5.34 -13.77
C ARG A 120 -4.44 -3.82 -13.82
N ILE A 121 -3.20 -3.37 -13.67
CA ILE A 121 -2.86 -1.93 -13.55
C ILE A 121 -2.04 -1.39 -14.72
N HIS A 122 -2.06 -2.05 -15.87
CA HIS A 122 -1.21 -1.73 -17.02
C HIS A 122 -1.43 -0.32 -17.60
N ASP A 123 -2.62 0.28 -17.44
CA ASP A 123 -2.94 1.62 -17.95
C ASP A 123 -2.88 2.72 -16.89
N THR A 124 -2.42 2.41 -15.68
CA THR A 124 -2.41 3.36 -14.56
C THR A 124 -1.04 4.01 -14.41
N ARG A 125 -0.97 5.34 -14.48
CA ARG A 125 0.26 6.09 -14.15
C ARG A 125 0.54 5.98 -12.66
N THR A 126 1.67 5.42 -12.30
CA THR A 126 2.01 5.08 -10.92
C THR A 126 3.24 5.84 -10.45
N LEU A 127 3.16 6.44 -9.27
CA LEU A 127 4.32 6.87 -8.51
C LEU A 127 4.58 5.85 -7.39
N LEU A 128 5.78 5.28 -7.39
CA LEU A 128 6.28 4.40 -6.34
C LEU A 128 7.24 5.19 -5.44
N VAL A 129 6.86 5.41 -4.19
CA VAL A 129 7.70 6.10 -3.21
C VAL A 129 8.10 5.13 -2.12
N TYR A 130 9.37 5.10 -1.76
CA TYR A 130 9.85 4.38 -0.59
C TYR A 130 10.96 5.13 0.14
N ALA A 131 11.12 4.87 1.42
CA ALA A 131 12.17 5.49 2.22
C ALA A 131 13.41 4.57 2.27
N ARG A 132 14.61 5.18 2.12
CA ARG A 132 15.89 4.47 2.06
C ARG A 132 16.20 3.65 3.30
N TYR A 133 15.70 4.07 4.45
CA TYR A 133 15.96 3.47 5.75
C TYR A 133 14.68 2.94 6.39
N ASP A 134 13.73 2.47 5.59
CA ASP A 134 12.45 1.95 6.06
C ASP A 134 12.63 0.57 6.71
N LEU A 135 12.31 0.48 8.01
CA LEU A 135 12.30 -0.77 8.77
C LEU A 135 10.89 -1.33 8.98
N THR A 136 9.87 -0.59 8.59
CA THR A 136 8.45 -1.00 8.66
C THR A 136 8.01 -1.66 7.37
N PHE A 137 8.34 -1.04 6.25
CA PHE A 137 8.23 -1.63 4.92
C PHE A 137 9.64 -1.95 4.43
N PRO A 138 10.12 -3.19 4.57
CA PRO A 138 11.49 -3.55 4.21
C PRO A 138 11.85 -3.10 2.79
N VAL A 139 12.97 -2.40 2.67
CA VAL A 139 13.38 -1.71 1.43
C VAL A 139 13.56 -2.67 0.26
N ASP A 140 14.01 -3.91 0.52
CA ASP A 140 14.14 -4.95 -0.50
C ASP A 140 12.79 -5.30 -1.13
N LEU A 141 11.69 -5.29 -0.36
CA LEU A 141 10.35 -5.51 -0.89
C LEU A 141 9.88 -4.34 -1.77
N SER A 142 10.19 -3.11 -1.37
CA SER A 142 9.88 -1.93 -2.18
C SER A 142 10.64 -1.95 -3.51
N ARG A 143 11.93 -2.28 -3.48
CA ARG A 143 12.75 -2.45 -4.67
C ARG A 143 12.24 -3.57 -5.58
N LEU A 144 11.86 -4.70 -5.00
CA LEU A 144 11.25 -5.81 -5.74
C LEU A 144 10.02 -5.33 -6.53
N LEU A 145 9.18 -4.47 -5.94
CA LEU A 145 8.03 -3.90 -6.65
C LEU A 145 8.47 -2.99 -7.80
N VAL A 146 9.46 -2.13 -7.59
CA VAL A 146 10.01 -1.26 -8.65
C VAL A 146 10.55 -2.09 -9.82
N ASP A 147 11.34 -3.12 -9.52
CA ASP A 147 11.91 -4.01 -10.53
C ASP A 147 10.80 -4.75 -11.31
N GLU A 148 9.73 -5.16 -10.62
CA GLU A 148 8.60 -5.83 -11.26
C GLU A 148 7.79 -4.89 -12.15
N PHE A 149 7.60 -3.62 -11.74
CA PHE A 149 6.98 -2.60 -12.60
C PHE A 149 7.81 -2.36 -13.88
N ALA A 150 9.14 -2.27 -13.74
CA ALA A 150 10.06 -2.13 -14.86
C ALA A 150 10.01 -3.37 -15.79
N ARG A 151 10.06 -4.58 -15.22
CA ARG A 151 10.01 -5.85 -15.95
C ARG A 151 8.72 -6.00 -16.78
N ARG A 152 7.58 -5.59 -16.21
CA ARG A 152 6.26 -5.61 -16.87
C ARG A 152 6.02 -4.40 -17.76
N LYS A 153 6.94 -3.44 -17.81
CA LYS A 153 6.79 -2.18 -18.56
C LYS A 153 5.55 -1.37 -18.15
N LEU A 154 5.18 -1.45 -16.87
CA LEU A 154 4.08 -0.66 -16.33
C LEU A 154 4.48 0.83 -16.26
N PRO A 155 3.58 1.78 -16.59
CA PRO A 155 3.90 3.21 -16.52
C PRO A 155 4.17 3.64 -15.09
N HIS A 156 5.42 3.96 -14.75
CA HIS A 156 5.77 4.34 -13.39
C HIS A 156 6.90 5.36 -13.29
N GLU A 157 6.91 6.06 -12.17
CA GLU A 157 8.01 6.90 -11.68
C GLU A 157 8.39 6.41 -10.28
N VAL A 158 9.64 6.64 -9.90
CA VAL A 158 10.17 6.22 -8.59
C VAL A 158 10.74 7.41 -7.85
N ALA A 159 10.41 7.55 -6.58
CA ALA A 159 11.03 8.50 -5.67
C ALA A 159 11.56 7.78 -4.41
N VAL A 160 12.80 8.08 -4.05
CA VAL A 160 13.44 7.51 -2.86
C VAL A 160 13.67 8.61 -1.83
N LEU A 161 12.96 8.53 -0.71
CA LEU A 161 13.11 9.49 0.38
C LEU A 161 14.36 9.16 1.23
N PRO A 162 15.21 10.13 1.56
CA PRO A 162 16.41 9.90 2.36
C PRO A 162 16.12 9.83 3.86
N CYS A 163 15.09 9.08 4.25
CA CYS A 163 14.59 8.95 5.63
C CYS A 163 14.13 7.53 5.94
N GLY A 164 13.60 7.31 7.14
CA GLY A 164 12.89 6.09 7.54
C GLY A 164 11.38 6.27 7.44
N HIS A 165 10.63 5.20 7.75
CA HIS A 165 9.17 5.16 7.60
C HIS A 165 8.45 6.32 8.31
N TYR A 166 8.69 6.48 9.60
CA TYR A 166 8.01 7.50 10.41
C TYR A 166 8.64 8.89 10.27
N SER A 167 9.92 8.98 9.96
CA SER A 167 10.59 10.26 9.78
C SER A 167 10.18 10.98 8.49
N SER A 168 9.57 10.29 7.53
CA SER A 168 8.94 10.92 6.36
C SER A 168 7.83 11.92 6.75
N GLY A 169 7.15 11.68 7.88
CA GLY A 169 6.14 12.60 8.41
C GLY A 169 6.69 13.80 9.22
N VAL A 170 8.02 13.91 9.36
CA VAL A 170 8.67 14.95 10.17
C VAL A 170 9.50 15.86 9.26
N ALA A 171 9.50 17.19 9.54
CA ALA A 171 10.34 18.14 8.81
C ALA A 171 11.85 17.78 8.94
N PRO A 172 12.65 17.95 7.88
CA PRO A 172 12.29 18.50 6.56
C PRO A 172 11.69 17.47 5.59
N PHE A 173 11.68 16.17 5.92
CA PHE A 173 11.28 15.10 5.02
C PHE A 173 9.80 15.14 4.66
N SER A 174 8.94 15.62 5.56
CA SER A 174 7.51 15.79 5.28
C SER A 174 7.24 16.78 4.14
N TYR A 175 8.06 17.83 4.03
CA TYR A 175 7.95 18.77 2.90
C TYR A 175 8.40 18.13 1.58
N LEU A 176 9.47 17.32 1.61
CA LEU A 176 9.94 16.60 0.44
C LEU A 176 8.90 15.57 -0.02
N ASP A 177 8.34 14.80 0.91
CA ASP A 177 7.31 13.81 0.64
C ASP A 177 6.06 14.47 0.04
N ALA A 178 5.55 15.51 0.68
CA ALA A 178 4.42 16.28 0.16
C ALA A 178 4.69 16.86 -1.24
N TYR A 179 5.90 17.41 -1.48
CA TYR A 179 6.28 17.94 -2.77
C TYR A 179 6.28 16.88 -3.87
N VAL A 180 6.87 15.73 -3.61
CA VAL A 180 6.94 14.60 -4.56
C VAL A 180 5.53 14.13 -4.91
N LEU A 181 4.70 13.86 -3.91
CA LEU A 181 3.34 13.35 -4.07
C LEU A 181 2.44 14.35 -4.81
N THR A 182 2.44 15.60 -4.37
CA THR A 182 1.57 16.63 -4.96
C THR A 182 2.00 17.01 -6.39
N THR A 183 3.31 17.08 -6.65
CA THR A 183 3.82 17.38 -8.00
C THR A 183 3.43 16.30 -8.99
N PHE A 184 3.58 15.02 -8.61
CA PHE A 184 3.16 13.91 -9.45
C PHE A 184 1.65 13.93 -9.74
N LEU A 185 0.83 14.06 -8.70
CA LEU A 185 -0.63 14.08 -8.85
C LEU A 185 -1.10 15.27 -9.71
N ARG A 186 -0.62 16.48 -9.46
CA ARG A 186 -0.98 17.68 -10.26
C ARG A 186 -0.61 17.57 -11.73
N ARG A 187 0.49 16.89 -12.06
CA ARG A 187 0.93 16.71 -13.44
C ARG A 187 0.13 15.65 -14.19
N ASN A 188 -0.41 14.67 -13.48
CA ASN A 188 -1.03 13.51 -14.09
C ASN A 188 -2.56 13.46 -13.91
N LEU A 189 -3.12 14.24 -13.02
CA LEU A 189 -4.55 14.52 -12.86
C LEU A 189 -4.92 15.85 -13.50
#